data_a02576a8defb7cf8b4de841786eb5b02
#
_entry.id   a02576a8defb7cf8b4de841786eb5b02
#
_cell.length_a   1.000
_cell.length_b   1.000
_cell.length_c   1.000
_cell.angle_alpha   90.00
_cell.angle_beta   90.00
_cell.angle_gamma   90.00
#
_symmetry.space_group_name_H-M   'P 1'
#
loop_
_entity.id
_entity.type
_entity.pdbx_description
1 polymer ?
#
loop_
_entity_poly.entity_id
_entity_poly.type
_entity_poly.pdbx_seq_one_letter_code
_entity_poly.pdbx_strand_id
1 'polypeptide(L)'
;HPFVDQFIIDALAAAAAERSPEQAARVALNDALIAQIQAADIVVLGVPMYNFNITVQFKTWIDAIVRPGVTYHYTDKGPEGLLTGKKVYMAMTRGGMHKGKAHDTQVPYLTNVFHTLGLTDISFVFAEGLLYGDEAKSRSVAAAQAQIEQLLA
;
A
#
# COMPACT_ATOMS: atom_id res chain seq x y z
N HIS A 1 -9.64 -3.09 8.80
CA HIS A 1 -10.46 -2.09 8.09
C HIS A 1 -11.59 -2.81 7.34
N PRO A 2 -12.83 -2.31 7.33
CA PRO A 2 -13.94 -2.93 6.61
C PRO A 2 -13.72 -2.93 5.08
N PHE A 3 -14.26 -3.94 4.39
CA PHE A 3 -14.22 -4.00 2.92
C PHE A 3 -14.97 -2.83 2.27
N VAL A 4 -14.61 -2.52 1.02
CA VAL A 4 -15.41 -1.65 0.17
C VAL A 4 -16.67 -2.42 -0.23
N ASP A 5 -17.82 -1.89 0.15
CA ASP A 5 -19.16 -2.39 -0.13
C ASP A 5 -20.02 -1.26 -0.71
N GLN A 6 -21.25 -1.57 -1.09
CA GLN A 6 -22.15 -0.57 -1.64
C GLN A 6 -22.44 0.56 -0.64
N PHE A 7 -22.46 0.24 0.67
CA PHE A 7 -22.68 1.23 1.71
C PHE A 7 -21.62 2.34 1.73
N ILE A 8 -20.32 2.00 1.67
CA ILE A 8 -19.26 3.03 1.63
C ILE A 8 -19.22 3.76 0.29
N ILE A 9 -19.54 3.09 -0.83
CA ILE A 9 -19.63 3.73 -2.15
C ILE A 9 -20.70 4.81 -2.13
N ASP A 10 -21.90 4.49 -1.64
CA ASP A 10 -23.01 5.45 -1.51
C ASP A 10 -22.67 6.60 -0.54
N ALA A 11 -22.01 6.27 0.59
CA ALA A 11 -21.57 7.26 1.56
C ALA A 11 -20.53 8.24 0.99
N LEU A 12 -19.62 7.78 0.14
CA LEU A 12 -18.63 8.63 -0.52
C LEU A 12 -19.22 9.47 -1.65
N ALA A 13 -20.25 8.97 -2.33
CA ALA A 13 -20.98 9.70 -3.36
C ALA A 13 -21.90 10.80 -2.80
N ALA A 14 -22.43 10.61 -1.59
CA ALA A 14 -23.32 11.57 -0.92
C ALA A 14 -22.54 12.81 -0.44
N ALA A 15 -23.17 13.99 -0.54
CA ALA A 15 -22.66 15.19 0.11
C ALA A 15 -22.54 14.99 1.63
N ALA A 16 -21.54 15.59 2.27
CA ALA A 16 -21.26 15.35 3.68
C ALA A 16 -22.47 15.63 4.60
N ALA A 17 -23.27 16.67 4.26
CA ALA A 17 -24.46 17.05 5.02
C ALA A 17 -25.65 16.09 4.83
N GLU A 18 -25.60 15.23 3.83
CA GLU A 18 -26.69 14.28 3.49
C GLU A 18 -26.43 12.87 4.01
N ARG A 19 -25.22 12.62 4.56
CA ARG A 19 -24.84 11.31 5.10
C ARG A 19 -25.60 11.00 6.38
N SER A 20 -26.03 9.73 6.51
CA SER A 20 -26.49 9.25 7.81
C SER A 20 -25.34 9.26 8.82
N PRO A 21 -25.63 9.21 10.14
CA PRO A 21 -24.58 9.11 11.16
C PRO A 21 -23.63 7.91 10.93
N GLU A 22 -24.18 6.77 10.49
CA GLU A 22 -23.41 5.55 10.22
C GLU A 22 -22.53 5.73 8.97
N GLN A 23 -23.05 6.38 7.92
CA GLN A 23 -22.26 6.71 6.73
C GLN A 23 -21.13 7.69 7.06
N ALA A 24 -21.40 8.72 7.85
CA ALA A 24 -20.40 9.68 8.29
C ALA A 24 -19.30 8.99 9.12
N ALA A 25 -19.64 8.12 10.05
CA ALA A 25 -18.71 7.34 10.84
C ALA A 25 -17.83 6.42 9.96
N ARG A 26 -18.43 5.78 8.94
CA ARG A 26 -17.73 4.89 8.02
C ARG A 26 -16.74 5.65 7.12
N VAL A 27 -17.11 6.84 6.66
CA VAL A 27 -16.21 7.72 5.89
C VAL A 27 -15.07 8.25 6.78
N ALA A 28 -15.34 8.60 8.03
CA ALA A 28 -14.34 9.08 8.98
C ALA A 28 -13.20 8.07 9.23
N LEU A 29 -13.47 6.75 9.15
CA LEU A 29 -12.42 5.72 9.21
C LEU A 29 -11.44 5.84 8.04
N ASN A 30 -11.93 6.08 6.83
CA ASN A 30 -11.09 6.27 5.65
C ASN A 30 -10.33 7.61 5.76
N ASP A 31 -11.00 8.67 6.20
CA ASP A 31 -10.39 9.98 6.38
C ASP A 31 -9.23 9.95 7.39
N ALA A 32 -9.38 9.19 8.47
CA ALA A 32 -8.31 9.00 9.46
C ALA A 32 -7.08 8.31 8.87
N LEU A 33 -7.24 7.30 7.99
CA LEU A 33 -6.13 6.64 7.31
C LEU A 33 -5.44 7.57 6.31
N ILE A 34 -6.23 8.35 5.57
CA ILE A 34 -5.69 9.36 4.64
C ILE A 34 -4.91 10.43 5.41
N ALA A 35 -5.45 10.93 6.52
CA ALA A 35 -4.78 11.92 7.35
C ALA A 35 -3.44 11.40 7.91
N GLN A 36 -3.37 10.12 8.31
CA GLN A 36 -2.11 9.50 8.75
C GLN A 36 -1.05 9.53 7.65
N ILE A 37 -1.41 9.13 6.44
CA ILE A 37 -0.44 9.11 5.34
C ILE A 37 -0.07 10.52 4.87
N GLN A 38 -1.01 11.46 4.91
CA GLN A 38 -0.74 12.88 4.61
C GLN A 38 0.25 13.51 5.59
N ALA A 39 0.16 13.17 6.88
CA ALA A 39 1.03 13.69 7.93
C ALA A 39 2.42 13.04 7.98
N ALA A 40 2.60 11.86 7.37
CA ALA A 40 3.86 11.14 7.40
C ALA A 40 4.83 11.65 6.32
N ASP A 41 6.11 11.80 6.64
CA ASP A 41 7.20 11.99 5.67
C ASP A 41 7.70 10.64 5.13
N ILE A 42 7.63 9.61 5.96
CA ILE A 42 8.08 8.25 5.66
C ILE A 42 6.94 7.27 5.94
N VAL A 43 6.69 6.39 4.98
CA VAL A 43 5.70 5.31 5.08
C VAL A 43 6.41 3.97 5.05
N VAL A 44 6.23 3.15 6.08
CA VAL A 44 6.83 1.80 6.17
C VAL A 44 5.72 0.75 6.15
N LEU A 45 5.81 -0.19 5.22
CA LEU A 45 4.79 -1.21 4.98
C LEU A 45 5.39 -2.62 5.03
N GLY A 46 4.82 -3.49 5.86
CA GLY A 46 5.07 -4.92 5.82
C GLY A 46 4.14 -5.59 4.80
N VAL A 47 4.71 -6.24 3.78
CA VAL A 47 3.94 -6.78 2.66
C VAL A 47 4.27 -8.26 2.44
N PRO A 48 3.61 -9.17 3.16
CA PRO A 48 3.75 -10.59 2.88
C PRO A 48 3.06 -10.97 1.56
N MET A 49 3.56 -12.02 0.90
CA MET A 49 2.88 -12.60 -0.25
C MET A 49 1.95 -13.73 0.18
N TYR A 50 0.67 -13.61 -0.15
CA TYR A 50 -0.33 -14.65 0.01
C TYR A 50 -0.90 -15.01 -1.36
N ASN A 51 -0.67 -16.24 -1.81
CA ASN A 51 -1.15 -16.75 -3.11
C ASN A 51 -0.85 -15.76 -4.26
N PHE A 52 0.43 -15.39 -4.40
CA PHE A 52 0.95 -14.45 -5.41
C PHE A 52 0.46 -13.00 -5.26
N ASN A 53 -0.23 -12.62 -4.19
CA ASN A 53 -0.77 -11.27 -4.05
C ASN A 53 -0.55 -10.70 -2.64
N ILE A 54 -0.99 -9.45 -2.44
CA ILE A 54 -1.06 -8.80 -1.13
C ILE A 54 -2.17 -9.43 -0.28
N THR A 55 -2.12 -9.17 1.03
CA THR A 55 -3.18 -9.62 1.94
C THR A 55 -4.47 -8.82 1.73
N VAL A 56 -5.60 -9.40 2.08
CA VAL A 56 -6.89 -8.73 2.04
C VAL A 56 -6.92 -7.49 2.93
N GLN A 57 -6.25 -7.52 4.09
CA GLN A 57 -6.13 -6.37 4.99
C GLN A 57 -5.39 -5.21 4.32
N PHE A 58 -4.31 -5.51 3.59
CA PHE A 58 -3.58 -4.47 2.88
C PHE A 58 -4.38 -3.93 1.69
N LYS A 59 -5.10 -4.81 0.98
CA LYS A 59 -6.00 -4.38 -0.10
C LYS A 59 -7.10 -3.44 0.41
N THR A 60 -7.74 -3.76 1.54
CA THR A 60 -8.78 -2.89 2.12
C THR A 60 -8.23 -1.54 2.59
N TRP A 61 -6.99 -1.51 3.08
CA TRP A 61 -6.31 -0.25 3.40
C TRP A 61 -6.05 0.58 2.15
N ILE A 62 -5.52 -0.03 1.08
CA ILE A 62 -5.33 0.64 -0.22
C ILE A 62 -6.66 1.22 -0.72
N ASP A 63 -7.73 0.44 -0.71
CA ASP A 63 -9.04 0.88 -1.19
C ASP A 63 -9.63 2.03 -0.36
N ALA A 64 -9.26 2.12 0.91
CA ALA A 64 -9.68 3.23 1.77
C ALA A 64 -8.93 4.53 1.46
N ILE A 65 -7.65 4.46 1.07
CA ILE A 65 -6.82 5.65 0.82
C ILE A 65 -6.82 6.12 -0.64
N VAL A 66 -7.14 5.25 -1.60
CA VAL A 66 -7.27 5.61 -3.02
C VAL A 66 -8.61 6.33 -3.22
N ARG A 67 -8.59 7.67 -3.19
CA ARG A 67 -9.79 8.48 -3.16
C ARG A 67 -9.70 9.68 -4.11
N PRO A 68 -10.55 9.71 -5.17
CA PRO A 68 -10.58 10.81 -6.12
C PRO A 68 -10.86 12.16 -5.43
N GLY A 69 -10.15 13.20 -5.84
CA GLY A 69 -10.28 14.54 -5.28
C GLY A 69 -9.62 14.75 -3.91
N VAL A 70 -9.05 13.68 -3.29
CA VAL A 70 -8.42 13.73 -1.97
C VAL A 70 -6.97 13.26 -1.98
N THR A 71 -6.70 12.10 -2.57
CA THR A 71 -5.33 11.53 -2.67
C THR A 71 -4.79 11.49 -4.09
N TYR A 72 -5.65 11.69 -5.06
CA TYR A 72 -5.31 11.95 -6.46
C TYR A 72 -6.47 12.67 -7.16
N HIS A 73 -6.22 13.28 -8.31
CA HIS A 73 -7.25 13.83 -9.18
C HIS A 73 -6.96 13.48 -10.65
N TYR A 74 -7.98 13.62 -11.49
CA TYR A 74 -7.81 13.42 -12.95
C TYR A 74 -7.44 14.72 -13.64
N THR A 75 -6.46 14.62 -14.55
CA THR A 75 -6.04 15.68 -15.46
C THR A 75 -6.20 15.22 -16.90
N ASP A 76 -6.02 16.13 -17.86
CA ASP A 76 -6.00 15.78 -19.29
C ASP A 76 -4.87 14.79 -19.65
N LYS A 77 -3.89 14.63 -18.77
CA LYS A 77 -2.75 13.69 -18.93
C LYS A 77 -2.93 12.39 -18.17
N GLY A 78 -4.04 12.21 -17.46
CA GLY A 78 -4.31 11.06 -16.62
C GLY A 78 -4.37 11.41 -15.12
N PRO A 79 -4.34 10.41 -14.23
CA PRO A 79 -4.36 10.64 -12.79
C PRO A 79 -3.07 11.30 -12.30
N GLU A 80 -3.20 12.30 -11.46
CA GLU A 80 -2.12 12.99 -10.77
C GLU A 80 -2.29 12.83 -9.26
N GLY A 81 -1.25 12.28 -8.60
CA GLY A 81 -1.28 11.98 -7.17
C GLY A 81 -0.99 13.20 -6.30
N LEU A 82 -1.64 13.26 -5.16
CA LEU A 82 -1.57 14.37 -4.21
C LEU A 82 -0.73 14.06 -2.96
N LEU A 83 -0.27 12.81 -2.78
CA LEU A 83 0.58 12.37 -1.66
C LEU A 83 2.07 12.47 -2.02
N THR A 84 2.50 13.62 -2.50
CA THR A 84 3.88 13.82 -2.97
C THR A 84 4.88 14.07 -1.85
N GLY A 85 6.20 13.96 -2.15
CA GLY A 85 7.29 14.32 -1.25
C GLY A 85 7.52 13.33 -0.09
N LYS A 86 6.99 12.12 -0.20
CA LYS A 86 7.09 11.08 0.84
C LYS A 86 7.94 9.92 0.37
N LYS A 87 8.68 9.31 1.30
CA LYS A 87 9.46 8.10 1.05
C LYS A 87 8.70 6.87 1.52
N VAL A 88 8.68 5.82 0.70
CA VAL A 88 7.97 4.57 1.01
C VAL A 88 8.96 3.42 1.06
N TYR A 89 8.96 2.68 2.18
CA TYR A 89 9.69 1.44 2.32
C TYR A 89 8.71 0.27 2.39
N MET A 90 8.90 -0.74 1.54
CA MET A 90 8.08 -1.94 1.52
C MET A 90 8.93 -3.16 1.86
N ALA A 91 8.73 -3.74 3.06
CA ALA A 91 9.36 -4.99 3.47
C ALA A 91 8.54 -6.17 2.94
N MET A 92 9.04 -6.78 1.86
CA MET A 92 8.38 -7.87 1.13
C MET A 92 8.83 -9.21 1.67
N THR A 93 7.93 -10.00 2.26
CA THR A 93 8.23 -11.35 2.74
C THR A 93 7.54 -12.41 1.88
N ARG A 94 8.30 -13.42 1.41
CA ARG A 94 7.81 -14.41 0.44
C ARG A 94 8.35 -15.81 0.73
N GLY A 95 7.47 -16.80 0.71
CA GLY A 95 7.87 -18.20 0.89
C GLY A 95 8.76 -18.73 -0.22
N GLY A 96 8.48 -18.37 -1.47
CA GLY A 96 9.24 -18.70 -2.67
C GLY A 96 10.12 -17.55 -3.15
N MET A 97 10.68 -17.71 -4.38
CA MET A 97 11.52 -16.73 -5.07
C MET A 97 10.73 -16.12 -6.23
N HIS A 98 10.33 -14.85 -6.11
CA HIS A 98 9.43 -14.18 -7.07
C HIS A 98 10.01 -12.89 -7.66
N LYS A 99 10.95 -12.23 -6.98
CA LYS A 99 11.54 -10.95 -7.40
C LYS A 99 12.04 -11.00 -8.84
N GLY A 100 11.55 -10.08 -9.67
CA GLY A 100 11.95 -9.95 -11.06
C GLY A 100 11.47 -11.05 -12.00
N LYS A 101 10.55 -11.93 -11.55
CA LYS A 101 9.96 -12.97 -12.40
C LYS A 101 8.59 -12.55 -12.92
N ALA A 102 8.17 -13.16 -14.04
CA ALA A 102 6.88 -12.84 -14.69
C ALA A 102 5.65 -13.05 -13.78
N HIS A 103 5.78 -13.91 -12.77
CA HIS A 103 4.74 -14.15 -11.78
C HIS A 103 4.86 -13.30 -10.50
N ASP A 104 5.75 -12.29 -10.47
CA ASP A 104 5.75 -11.28 -9.42
C ASP A 104 4.63 -10.26 -9.68
N THR A 105 3.47 -10.52 -9.13
CA THR A 105 2.29 -9.67 -9.29
C THR A 105 2.25 -8.50 -8.29
N GLN A 106 2.99 -8.60 -7.18
CA GLN A 106 2.96 -7.59 -6.12
C GLN A 106 3.67 -6.30 -6.51
N VAL A 107 4.92 -6.38 -6.99
CA VAL A 107 5.72 -5.19 -7.30
C VAL A 107 5.06 -4.32 -8.38
N PRO A 108 4.63 -4.85 -9.54
CA PRO A 108 3.93 -4.04 -10.54
C PRO A 108 2.63 -3.42 -10.02
N TYR A 109 1.83 -4.20 -9.28
CA TYR A 109 0.58 -3.72 -8.69
C TYR A 109 0.82 -2.56 -7.73
N LEU A 110 1.71 -2.75 -6.75
CA LEU A 110 2.01 -1.74 -5.73
C LEU A 110 2.63 -0.48 -6.35
N THR A 111 3.55 -0.64 -7.29
CA THR A 111 4.15 0.49 -8.01
C THR A 111 3.06 1.31 -8.70
N ASN A 112 2.17 0.68 -9.45
CA ASN A 112 1.11 1.39 -10.16
C ASN A 112 0.17 2.13 -9.21
N VAL A 113 -0.30 1.48 -8.14
CA VAL A 113 -1.21 2.09 -7.17
C VAL A 113 -0.55 3.27 -6.46
N PHE A 114 0.67 3.09 -5.96
CA PHE A 114 1.36 4.14 -5.20
C PHE A 114 1.77 5.31 -6.08
N HIS A 115 2.21 5.07 -7.32
CA HIS A 115 2.47 6.14 -8.29
C HIS A 115 1.21 6.94 -8.61
N THR A 116 0.05 6.29 -8.75
CA THR A 116 -1.24 6.98 -8.93
C THR A 116 -1.55 7.92 -7.76
N LEU A 117 -1.11 7.60 -6.55
CA LEU A 117 -1.26 8.45 -5.37
C LEU A 117 -0.19 9.55 -5.26
N GLY A 118 0.85 9.55 -6.11
CA GLY A 118 1.98 10.49 -6.04
C GLY A 118 3.14 10.00 -5.17
N LEU A 119 3.08 8.78 -4.66
CA LEU A 119 4.12 8.14 -3.87
C LEU A 119 5.11 7.44 -4.81
N THR A 120 6.10 8.17 -5.32
CA THR A 120 7.01 7.70 -6.37
C THR A 120 8.39 7.27 -5.86
N ASP A 121 8.80 7.73 -4.67
CA ASP A 121 10.05 7.28 -4.03
C ASP A 121 9.78 6.01 -3.21
N ILE A 122 9.83 4.85 -3.88
CA ILE A 122 9.53 3.55 -3.28
C ILE A 122 10.79 2.68 -3.25
N SER A 123 11.13 2.19 -2.05
CA SER A 123 12.19 1.20 -1.85
C SER A 123 11.59 -0.14 -1.43
N PHE A 124 11.86 -1.19 -2.21
CA PHE A 124 11.46 -2.55 -1.90
C PHE A 124 12.62 -3.32 -1.26
N VAL A 125 12.40 -3.87 -0.07
CA VAL A 125 13.31 -4.78 0.62
C VAL A 125 12.72 -6.18 0.58
N PHE A 126 13.49 -7.19 0.15
CA PHE A 126 12.98 -8.53 -0.06
C PHE A 126 13.61 -9.54 0.89
N ALA A 127 12.76 -10.32 1.57
CA ALA A 127 13.11 -11.57 2.22
C ALA A 127 12.33 -12.69 1.51
N GLU A 128 13.00 -13.44 0.62
CA GLU A 128 12.40 -14.47 -0.22
C GLU A 128 12.97 -15.87 0.10
N GLY A 129 12.29 -16.92 -0.36
CA GLY A 129 12.71 -18.30 -0.09
C GLY A 129 12.56 -18.70 1.38
N LEU A 130 11.68 -18.05 2.13
CA LEU A 130 11.53 -18.25 3.57
C LEU A 130 10.99 -19.64 3.94
N LEU A 131 10.47 -20.40 2.96
CA LEU A 131 9.99 -21.78 3.12
C LEU A 131 11.01 -22.84 2.63
N TYR A 132 12.24 -22.43 2.23
CA TYR A 132 13.26 -23.35 1.72
C TYR A 132 14.21 -23.90 2.81
N GLY A 133 13.77 -23.86 4.07
CA GLY A 133 14.49 -24.33 5.23
C GLY A 133 15.17 -23.22 6.03
N ASP A 134 15.59 -23.55 7.27
CA ASP A 134 16.06 -22.55 8.24
C ASP A 134 17.32 -21.79 7.78
N GLU A 135 18.23 -22.46 7.11
CA GLU A 135 19.45 -21.83 6.60
C GLU A 135 19.14 -20.81 5.49
N ALA A 136 18.26 -21.17 4.54
CA ALA A 136 17.82 -20.25 3.47
C ALA A 136 17.08 -19.04 4.05
N LYS A 137 16.20 -19.28 5.02
CA LYS A 137 15.48 -18.24 5.75
C LYS A 137 16.44 -17.28 6.47
N SER A 138 17.40 -17.82 7.22
CA SER A 138 18.38 -17.00 7.96
C SER A 138 19.23 -16.14 7.02
N ARG A 139 19.72 -16.71 5.91
CA ARG A 139 20.46 -15.94 4.90
C ARG A 139 19.60 -14.84 4.27
N SER A 140 18.35 -15.14 3.93
CA SER A 140 17.44 -14.18 3.29
C SER A 140 17.11 -13.01 4.22
N VAL A 141 16.84 -13.30 5.49
CA VAL A 141 16.57 -12.25 6.50
C VAL A 141 17.81 -11.38 6.73
N ALA A 142 19.00 -11.98 6.87
CA ALA A 142 20.25 -11.24 7.03
C ALA A 142 20.53 -10.32 5.81
N ALA A 143 20.29 -10.81 4.58
CA ALA A 143 20.44 -10.01 3.38
C ALA A 143 19.43 -8.83 3.33
N ALA A 144 18.18 -9.04 3.76
CA ALA A 144 17.19 -7.98 3.86
C ALA A 144 17.58 -6.92 4.92
N GLN A 145 18.12 -7.34 6.07
CA GLN A 145 18.62 -6.43 7.10
C GLN A 145 19.78 -5.58 6.58
N ALA A 146 20.77 -6.19 5.89
CA ALA A 146 21.87 -5.45 5.28
C ALA A 146 21.38 -4.44 4.23
N GLN A 147 20.35 -4.78 3.44
CA GLN A 147 19.73 -3.85 2.51
C GLN A 147 19.09 -2.67 3.23
N ILE A 148 18.40 -2.90 4.35
CA ILE A 148 17.81 -1.82 5.17
C ILE A 148 18.91 -0.87 5.67
N GLU A 149 20.00 -1.40 6.21
CA GLU A 149 21.14 -0.59 6.68
C GLU A 149 21.70 0.30 5.58
N GLN A 150 21.85 -0.23 4.35
CA GLN A 150 22.31 0.53 3.19
C GLN A 150 21.33 1.63 2.76
N LEU A 151 20.02 1.40 2.90
CA LEU A 151 18.98 2.39 2.56
C LEU A 151 18.89 3.54 3.56
N LEU A 152 19.38 3.33 4.79
CA LEU A 152 19.32 4.31 5.88
C LEU A 152 20.65 5.04 6.11
N ALA A 153 21.72 4.62 5.44
CA ALA A 153 23.05 5.24 5.50
C ALA A 153 23.11 6.51 4.64
#